data_79d0debdb3786d4178aa220f8c85e7fe
#
_entry.id   79d0debdb3786d4178aa220f8c85e7fe
#
_cell.length_a   1.000
_cell.length_b   1.000
_cell.length_c   1.000
_cell.angle_alpha   90.00
_cell.angle_beta   90.00
_cell.angle_gamma   90.00
#
_symmetry.space_group_name_H-M   'P 1'
#
loop_
_entity.id
_entity.type
_entity.pdbx_description
1 polymer ?
#
loop_
_entity_poly.entity_id
_entity_poly.type
_entity_poly.pdbx_seq_one_letter_code
_entity_poly.pdbx_strand_id
1 'polypeptide(L)'
;MDDEPYGGGPGMVLRVDVVAAALEGVYGGLPEHRVVALTPQGRQLDQGVVDELAGEEHLTLLSARFEGFDERILQHLASDALSIGPYVLSGGELPAMVVADAVARRLPGALSEGSGSEESFSAGLEGGLEYPHYTRPAEFRGWTVPDVLVSGDHARIAYWRREQSRARTAKRP
;
A
#
# COMPACT_ATOMS: atom_id res chain seq x y z
N MET A 1 5.23 -19.95 19.86
CA MET A 1 5.21 -18.70 19.08
C MET A 1 4.25 -17.69 19.70
N ASP A 2 3.11 -18.14 20.18
CA ASP A 2 1.99 -17.41 20.74
C ASP A 2 1.65 -17.94 22.14
N ASP A 3 0.90 -17.16 22.92
CA ASP A 3 0.47 -17.52 24.27
C ASP A 3 -0.82 -16.78 24.63
N GLU A 4 -1.47 -17.16 25.71
CA GLU A 4 -2.68 -16.52 26.21
C GLU A 4 -2.38 -15.06 26.67
N PRO A 5 -3.29 -14.10 26.39
CA PRO A 5 -3.08 -12.73 26.81
C PRO A 5 -3.16 -12.58 28.33
N TYR A 6 -2.30 -11.79 28.93
CA TYR A 6 -2.45 -11.39 30.33
C TYR A 6 -3.77 -10.63 30.52
N GLY A 7 -4.45 -10.92 31.63
CA GLY A 7 -5.78 -10.39 31.90
C GLY A 7 -6.92 -11.26 31.37
N GLY A 8 -6.59 -12.34 30.68
CA GLY A 8 -7.58 -13.23 30.05
C GLY A 8 -8.18 -12.66 28.77
N GLY A 9 -9.04 -13.43 28.13
CA GLY A 9 -9.69 -13.07 26.86
C GLY A 9 -9.60 -14.24 25.88
N PRO A 10 -10.35 -14.19 24.77
CA PRO A 10 -10.26 -15.20 23.72
C PRO A 10 -9.01 -15.02 22.88
N GLY A 11 -8.53 -16.11 22.28
CA GLY A 11 -7.45 -16.11 21.31
C GLY A 11 -6.05 -16.11 21.93
N MET A 12 -5.06 -15.93 21.07
CA MET A 12 -3.63 -16.02 21.37
C MET A 12 -2.91 -14.79 20.84
N VAL A 13 -1.82 -14.38 21.46
CA VAL A 13 -1.02 -13.20 21.10
C VAL A 13 0.41 -13.64 20.77
N LEU A 14 1.01 -13.09 19.72
CA LEU A 14 2.41 -13.37 19.38
C LEU A 14 3.33 -12.86 20.49
N ARG A 15 4.19 -13.75 20.97
CA ARG A 15 5.12 -13.50 22.09
C ARG A 15 6.27 -12.58 21.65
N VAL A 16 6.58 -11.61 22.48
CA VAL A 16 7.65 -10.62 22.22
C VAL A 16 9.05 -11.28 22.17
N ASP A 17 9.34 -12.22 23.06
CA ASP A 17 10.63 -12.92 23.11
C ASP A 17 10.89 -13.77 21.86
N VAL A 18 9.85 -14.38 21.29
CA VAL A 18 9.96 -15.17 20.06
C VAL A 18 10.17 -14.27 18.84
N VAL A 19 9.48 -13.13 18.76
CA VAL A 19 9.66 -12.17 17.66
C VAL A 19 11.04 -11.53 17.76
N ALA A 20 11.49 -11.14 18.94
CA ALA A 20 12.85 -10.63 19.15
C ALA A 20 13.91 -11.64 18.71
N ALA A 21 13.82 -12.89 19.17
CA ALA A 21 14.75 -13.95 18.78
C ALA A 21 14.74 -14.23 17.26
N ALA A 22 13.58 -14.10 16.60
CA ALA A 22 13.48 -14.26 15.15
C ALA A 22 14.22 -13.14 14.41
N LEU A 23 14.05 -11.87 14.83
CA LEU A 23 14.77 -10.73 14.28
C LEU A 23 16.27 -10.86 14.49
N GLU A 24 16.71 -11.19 15.72
CA GLU A 24 18.12 -11.43 16.04
C GLU A 24 18.72 -12.59 15.24
N GLY A 25 17.95 -13.67 15.04
CA GLY A 25 18.39 -14.81 14.25
C GLY A 25 18.58 -14.50 12.77
N VAL A 26 17.80 -13.58 12.21
CA VAL A 26 17.92 -13.16 10.80
C VAL A 26 19.03 -12.15 10.60
N TYR A 27 19.18 -11.19 11.51
CA TYR A 27 20.06 -10.03 11.33
C TYR A 27 21.33 -10.06 12.18
N GLY A 28 21.48 -11.04 13.06
CA GLY A 28 22.62 -11.13 14.00
C GLY A 28 22.51 -10.20 15.22
N GLY A 29 21.39 -9.49 15.36
CA GLY A 29 21.03 -8.54 16.40
C GLY A 29 19.69 -7.92 16.07
N LEU A 30 19.17 -7.03 16.90
CA LEU A 30 17.99 -6.25 16.53
C LEU A 30 18.31 -5.35 15.34
N PRO A 31 17.47 -5.33 14.30
CA PRO A 31 17.74 -4.55 13.08
C PRO A 31 17.74 -3.04 13.36
N GLU A 32 18.72 -2.33 12.81
CA GLU A 32 18.80 -0.87 12.85
C GLU A 32 18.00 -0.19 11.73
N HIS A 33 17.60 -0.97 10.71
CA HIS A 33 16.76 -0.50 9.62
C HIS A 33 15.26 -0.53 9.99
N ARG A 34 14.42 -0.05 9.08
CA ARG A 34 13.00 0.11 9.33
C ARG A 34 12.28 -1.24 9.47
N VAL A 35 11.61 -1.42 10.60
CA VAL A 35 10.77 -2.57 10.93
C VAL A 35 9.32 -2.09 11.04
N VAL A 36 8.45 -2.61 10.18
CA VAL A 36 7.04 -2.22 10.10
C VAL A 36 6.15 -3.35 10.58
N ALA A 37 5.38 -3.11 11.63
CA ALA A 37 4.34 -4.03 12.08
C ALA A 37 3.03 -3.77 11.31
N LEU A 38 2.45 -4.86 10.75
CA LEU A 38 1.19 -4.77 10.03
C LEU A 38 0.03 -5.07 10.97
N THR A 39 -0.73 -4.04 11.30
CA THR A 39 -1.79 -4.09 12.30
C THR A 39 -2.92 -3.11 11.95
N PRO A 40 -4.20 -3.43 12.24
CA PRO A 40 -5.31 -2.48 12.05
C PRO A 40 -5.16 -1.17 12.83
N GLN A 41 -4.36 -1.16 13.89
CA GLN A 41 -4.10 0.01 14.75
C GLN A 41 -3.05 0.96 14.18
N GLY A 42 -2.31 0.54 13.14
CA GLY A 42 -1.27 1.33 12.50
C GLY A 42 -1.81 2.53 11.71
N ARG A 43 -0.92 3.44 11.33
CA ARG A 43 -1.27 4.53 10.41
C ARG A 43 -1.71 3.97 9.06
N GLN A 44 -2.63 4.67 8.41
CA GLN A 44 -3.16 4.23 7.11
C GLN A 44 -2.07 4.25 6.03
N LEU A 45 -1.93 3.14 5.31
CA LEU A 45 -1.12 3.07 4.10
C LEU A 45 -1.76 3.93 3.00
N ASP A 46 -1.03 4.90 2.51
CA ASP A 46 -1.35 5.71 1.34
C ASP A 46 -0.13 5.84 0.41
N GLN A 47 -0.28 6.55 -0.71
CA GLN A 47 0.81 6.69 -1.67
C GLN A 47 2.03 7.42 -1.09
N GLY A 48 1.83 8.38 -0.19
CA GLY A 48 2.92 9.09 0.49
C GLY A 48 3.74 8.16 1.36
N VAL A 49 3.08 7.27 2.11
CA VAL A 49 3.74 6.21 2.90
C VAL A 49 4.48 5.21 2.01
N VAL A 50 3.88 4.83 0.87
CA VAL A 50 4.55 3.95 -0.11
C VAL A 50 5.83 4.59 -0.64
N ASP A 51 5.80 5.88 -1.00
CA ASP A 51 6.96 6.61 -1.49
C ASP A 51 8.05 6.77 -0.41
N GLU A 52 7.65 6.96 0.85
CA GLU A 52 8.54 6.97 2.01
C GLU A 52 9.26 5.62 2.17
N LEU A 53 8.51 4.51 2.14
CA LEU A 53 9.06 3.16 2.27
C LEU A 53 9.95 2.76 1.09
N ALA A 54 9.64 3.21 -0.11
CA ALA A 54 10.45 2.94 -1.30
C ALA A 54 11.83 3.62 -1.26
N GLY A 55 12.03 4.59 -0.38
CA GLY A 55 13.32 5.23 -0.11
C GLY A 55 14.22 4.44 0.85
N GLU A 56 13.71 3.41 1.51
CA GLU A 56 14.48 2.59 2.44
C GLU A 56 15.36 1.57 1.70
N GLU A 57 16.61 1.43 2.13
CA GLU A 57 17.51 0.41 1.58
C GLU A 57 17.11 -1.00 2.03
N HIS A 58 16.64 -1.11 3.26
CA HIS A 58 16.14 -2.35 3.87
C HIS A 58 14.83 -2.11 4.59
N LEU A 59 13.88 -3.02 4.40
CA LEU A 59 12.55 -2.97 5.02
C LEU A 59 12.18 -4.35 5.56
N THR A 60 11.84 -4.41 6.84
CA THR A 60 11.30 -5.61 7.46
C THR A 60 9.80 -5.43 7.70
N LEU A 61 8.98 -6.38 7.24
CA LEU A 61 7.54 -6.41 7.48
C LEU A 61 7.21 -7.51 8.50
N LEU A 62 6.65 -7.14 9.64
CA LEU A 62 6.16 -8.08 10.65
C LEU A 62 4.68 -8.35 10.41
N SER A 63 4.36 -9.64 10.24
CA SER A 63 3.00 -10.15 10.04
C SER A 63 2.54 -10.92 11.25
N ALA A 64 1.49 -10.45 11.92
CA ALA A 64 0.87 -11.17 13.02
C ALA A 64 -0.20 -12.14 12.54
N ARG A 65 -0.50 -13.09 13.40
CA ARG A 65 -1.64 -14.00 13.37
C ARG A 65 -2.44 -13.87 14.68
N PHE A 66 -3.56 -14.57 14.76
CA PHE A 66 -4.42 -14.65 15.96
C PHE A 66 -4.94 -13.27 16.38
N GLU A 67 -4.78 -12.88 17.65
CA GLU A 67 -5.19 -11.57 18.18
C GLU A 67 -4.16 -10.46 17.91
N GLY A 68 -3.03 -10.77 17.25
CA GLY A 68 -2.01 -9.82 16.88
C GLY A 68 -0.71 -9.94 17.68
N PHE A 69 -0.06 -8.81 17.85
CA PHE A 69 1.23 -8.68 18.51
C PHE A 69 1.07 -8.37 20.01
N ASP A 70 1.97 -8.92 20.83
CA ASP A 70 2.25 -8.34 22.14
C ASP A 70 2.63 -6.85 21.97
N GLU A 71 2.03 -5.99 22.76
CA GLU A 71 2.20 -4.52 22.63
C GLU A 71 3.67 -4.07 22.68
N ARG A 72 4.52 -4.81 23.42
CA ARG A 72 5.96 -4.53 23.50
C ARG A 72 6.69 -4.70 22.16
N ILE A 73 6.14 -5.48 21.23
CA ILE A 73 6.67 -5.58 19.86
C ILE A 73 6.49 -4.24 19.15
N LEU A 74 5.30 -3.64 19.26
CA LEU A 74 5.01 -2.34 18.66
C LEU A 74 5.82 -1.21 19.31
N GLN A 75 6.05 -1.30 20.61
CA GLN A 75 6.74 -0.24 21.39
C GLN A 75 8.27 -0.31 21.28
N HIS A 76 8.86 -1.49 21.08
CA HIS A 76 10.31 -1.68 21.22
C HIS A 76 11.02 -2.38 20.06
N LEU A 77 10.29 -3.13 19.21
CA LEU A 77 10.88 -3.87 18.10
C LEU A 77 10.49 -3.32 16.74
N ALA A 78 9.28 -2.77 16.60
CA ALA A 78 8.86 -2.09 15.39
C ALA A 78 9.19 -0.59 15.48
N SER A 79 9.66 -0.02 14.38
CA SER A 79 9.86 1.43 14.23
C SER A 79 8.63 2.13 13.64
N ASP A 80 7.68 1.36 13.11
CA ASP A 80 6.45 1.85 12.50
C ASP A 80 5.35 0.79 12.57
N ALA A 81 4.09 1.21 12.48
CA ALA A 81 2.93 0.33 12.40
C ALA A 81 1.99 0.81 11.29
N LEU A 82 1.61 -0.09 10.37
CA LEU A 82 0.79 0.24 9.21
C LEU A 82 -0.48 -0.58 9.15
N SER A 83 -1.57 0.07 8.72
CA SER A 83 -2.86 -0.52 8.37
C SER A 83 -3.15 -0.34 6.89
N ILE A 84 -3.66 -1.37 6.22
CA ILE A 84 -4.10 -1.26 4.82
C ILE A 84 -5.59 -0.90 4.68
N GLY A 85 -6.30 -0.69 5.80
CA GLY A 85 -7.71 -0.30 5.78
C GLY A 85 -8.43 -0.52 7.11
N PRO A 86 -9.60 0.07 7.28
CA PRO A 86 -10.42 -0.02 8.49
C PRO A 86 -11.22 -1.34 8.55
N TYR A 87 -10.52 -2.46 8.47
CA TYR A 87 -11.09 -3.82 8.55
C TYR A 87 -10.07 -4.80 9.14
N VAL A 88 -10.54 -5.92 9.65
CA VAL A 88 -9.71 -6.97 10.25
C VAL A 88 -9.53 -8.11 9.25
N LEU A 89 -8.32 -8.63 9.15
CA LEU A 89 -7.94 -9.80 8.37
C LEU A 89 -7.47 -10.93 9.30
N SER A 90 -7.42 -12.15 8.78
CA SER A 90 -6.97 -13.33 9.55
C SER A 90 -5.48 -13.33 9.89
N GLY A 91 -4.69 -12.44 9.27
CA GLY A 91 -3.25 -12.32 9.49
C GLY A 91 -2.62 -11.18 8.71
N GLY A 92 -1.35 -10.89 8.98
CA GLY A 92 -0.59 -9.80 8.37
C GLY A 92 0.03 -10.13 7.01
N GLU A 93 -0.11 -11.35 6.49
CA GLU A 93 0.54 -11.78 5.25
C GLU A 93 0.00 -11.05 4.02
N LEU A 94 -1.33 -10.91 3.91
CA LEU A 94 -1.94 -10.15 2.81
C LEU A 94 -1.59 -8.65 2.88
N PRO A 95 -1.67 -7.98 4.03
CA PRO A 95 -1.11 -6.64 4.19
C PRO A 95 0.36 -6.53 3.77
N ALA A 96 1.21 -7.49 4.14
CA ALA A 96 2.62 -7.50 3.73
C ALA A 96 2.77 -7.58 2.21
N MET A 97 1.98 -8.41 1.55
CA MET A 97 1.98 -8.50 0.07
C MET A 97 1.53 -7.19 -0.57
N VAL A 98 0.51 -6.51 -0.02
CA VAL A 98 0.04 -5.20 -0.51
C VAL A 98 1.14 -4.15 -0.38
N VAL A 99 1.80 -4.06 0.79
CA VAL A 99 2.91 -3.13 1.00
C VAL A 99 4.06 -3.44 0.05
N ALA A 100 4.46 -4.71 -0.04
CA ALA A 100 5.58 -5.14 -0.90
C ALA A 100 5.32 -4.84 -2.39
N ASP A 101 4.12 -5.11 -2.90
CA ASP A 101 3.75 -4.79 -4.29
C ASP A 101 3.77 -3.27 -4.53
N ALA A 102 3.11 -2.50 -3.65
CA ALA A 102 3.04 -1.05 -3.77
C ALA A 102 4.44 -0.40 -3.75
N VAL A 103 5.32 -0.84 -2.83
CA VAL A 103 6.71 -0.34 -2.73
C VAL A 103 7.54 -0.78 -3.93
N ALA A 104 7.47 -2.05 -4.34
CA ALA A 104 8.23 -2.59 -5.47
C ALA A 104 7.95 -1.83 -6.77
N ARG A 105 6.71 -1.40 -7.02
CA ARG A 105 6.33 -0.58 -8.18
C ARG A 105 7.01 0.79 -8.23
N ARG A 106 7.50 1.31 -7.09
CA ARG A 106 8.20 2.60 -6.98
C ARG A 106 9.71 2.49 -7.21
N LEU A 107 10.25 1.26 -7.22
CA LEU A 107 11.68 1.05 -7.42
C LEU A 107 12.08 1.32 -8.88
N PRO A 108 13.29 1.86 -9.13
CA PRO A 108 13.78 2.12 -10.48
C PRO A 108 13.76 0.84 -11.34
N GLY A 109 13.20 0.94 -12.54
CA GLY A 109 13.11 -0.17 -13.48
C GLY A 109 11.97 -1.17 -13.25
N ALA A 110 11.18 -1.02 -12.20
CA ALA A 110 10.02 -1.89 -11.95
C ALA A 110 8.87 -1.64 -12.93
N LEU A 111 8.69 -0.39 -13.35
CA LEU A 111 7.67 0.02 -14.33
C LEU A 111 8.33 0.62 -15.57
N SER A 112 7.61 0.60 -16.70
CA SER A 112 8.01 1.30 -17.92
C SER A 112 8.14 2.79 -17.68
N GLU A 113 9.08 3.46 -18.36
CA GLU A 113 9.23 4.92 -18.29
C GLU A 113 7.91 5.62 -18.61
N GLY A 114 7.51 6.56 -17.75
CA GLY A 114 6.27 7.33 -17.89
C GLY A 114 5.01 6.69 -17.31
N SER A 115 4.99 5.38 -17.03
CA SER A 115 3.79 4.70 -16.47
C SER A 115 3.36 5.27 -15.12
N GLY A 116 4.31 5.59 -14.24
CA GLY A 116 4.01 6.08 -12.90
C GLY A 116 3.64 7.57 -12.79
N SER A 117 3.83 8.35 -13.87
CA SER A 117 3.63 9.82 -13.82
C SER A 117 2.16 10.25 -13.89
N GLU A 118 1.31 9.45 -14.53
CA GLU A 118 -0.12 9.74 -14.72
C GLU A 118 -1.04 8.75 -13.99
N GLU A 119 -0.50 7.92 -13.09
CA GLU A 119 -1.31 7.03 -12.25
C GLU A 119 -2.06 7.79 -11.15
N SER A 120 -3.15 7.20 -10.65
CA SER A 120 -3.86 7.73 -9.49
C SER A 120 -2.90 7.99 -8.33
N PHE A 121 -3.07 9.12 -7.66
CA PHE A 121 -2.25 9.61 -6.54
C PHE A 121 -0.84 10.06 -6.90
N SER A 122 -0.45 10.05 -8.18
CA SER A 122 0.85 10.54 -8.63
C SER A 122 0.94 12.07 -8.55
N ALA A 123 2.18 12.59 -8.50
CA ALA A 123 2.43 14.04 -8.55
C ALA A 123 1.94 14.66 -9.85
N GLY A 124 1.98 13.94 -10.98
CA GLY A 124 1.48 14.41 -12.28
C GLY A 124 -0.03 14.65 -12.31
N LEU A 125 -0.78 14.03 -11.40
CA LEU A 125 -2.21 14.25 -11.20
C LEU A 125 -2.53 15.02 -9.90
N GLU A 126 -1.54 15.71 -9.33
CA GLU A 126 -1.69 16.49 -8.09
C GLU A 126 -2.29 15.65 -6.94
N GLY A 127 -1.95 14.35 -6.86
CA GLY A 127 -2.50 13.39 -5.90
C GLY A 127 -3.94 12.95 -6.21
N GLY A 128 -4.49 13.31 -7.36
CA GLY A 128 -5.84 12.96 -7.79
C GLY A 128 -5.97 11.55 -8.37
N LEU A 129 -7.20 11.21 -8.74
CA LEU A 129 -7.52 9.96 -9.43
C LEU A 129 -7.24 10.06 -10.93
N GLU A 130 -6.80 8.98 -11.52
CA GLU A 130 -6.61 8.87 -12.96
C GLU A 130 -7.93 9.01 -13.75
N TYR A 131 -7.82 9.51 -14.96
CA TYR A 131 -8.93 9.60 -15.91
C TYR A 131 -9.38 8.22 -16.42
N PRO A 132 -10.60 8.07 -17.01
CA PRO A 132 -11.06 6.79 -17.54
C PRO A 132 -10.28 6.38 -18.78
N HIS A 133 -9.91 5.10 -18.84
CA HIS A 133 -9.31 4.47 -20.01
C HIS A 133 -10.33 3.73 -20.84
N TYR A 134 -10.15 3.77 -22.16
CA TYR A 134 -10.93 3.04 -23.13
C TYR A 134 -10.00 2.28 -24.08
N THR A 135 -10.43 1.11 -24.52
CA THR A 135 -9.74 0.28 -25.50
C THR A 135 -10.69 -0.24 -26.57
N ARG A 136 -10.19 -1.00 -27.51
CA ARG A 136 -11.00 -1.61 -28.59
C ARG A 136 -11.99 -2.66 -28.05
N PRO A 137 -13.16 -2.81 -28.67
CA PRO A 137 -13.66 -2.07 -29.85
C PRO A 137 -14.15 -0.66 -29.49
N ALA A 138 -14.21 0.25 -30.48
CA ALA A 138 -14.68 1.63 -30.28
C ALA A 138 -16.17 1.72 -29.92
N GLU A 139 -16.94 0.71 -30.30
CA GLU A 139 -18.34 0.54 -29.92
C GLU A 139 -18.60 -0.91 -29.51
N PHE A 140 -19.35 -1.08 -28.41
CA PHE A 140 -19.82 -2.38 -27.96
C PHE A 140 -21.22 -2.26 -27.35
N ARG A 141 -22.22 -2.92 -27.97
CA ARG A 141 -23.63 -2.92 -27.53
C ARG A 141 -24.24 -1.52 -27.38
N GLY A 142 -23.87 -0.58 -28.26
CA GLY A 142 -24.29 0.82 -28.19
C GLY A 142 -23.49 1.68 -27.20
N TRP A 143 -22.49 1.14 -26.51
CA TRP A 143 -21.59 1.89 -25.65
C TRP A 143 -20.36 2.31 -26.45
N THR A 144 -20.19 3.61 -26.61
CA THR A 144 -19.12 4.18 -27.46
C THR A 144 -17.98 4.77 -26.65
N VAL A 145 -16.78 4.69 -27.22
CA VAL A 145 -15.64 5.49 -26.75
C VAL A 145 -15.93 6.96 -27.01
N PRO A 146 -15.61 7.89 -26.09
CA PRO A 146 -15.76 9.34 -26.32
C PRO A 146 -15.03 9.79 -27.60
N ASP A 147 -15.71 10.56 -28.46
CA ASP A 147 -15.22 11.01 -29.75
C ASP A 147 -13.87 11.75 -29.65
N VAL A 148 -13.66 12.50 -28.56
CA VAL A 148 -12.40 13.22 -28.31
C VAL A 148 -11.20 12.26 -28.28
N LEU A 149 -11.36 11.04 -27.78
CA LEU A 149 -10.26 10.07 -27.67
C LEU A 149 -9.87 9.41 -29.01
N VAL A 150 -10.76 9.44 -29.99
CA VAL A 150 -10.53 8.94 -31.34
C VAL A 150 -10.26 10.04 -32.37
N SER A 151 -10.25 11.31 -31.93
CA SER A 151 -10.11 12.49 -32.82
C SER A 151 -8.68 12.70 -33.36
N GLY A 152 -7.65 12.15 -32.73
CA GLY A 152 -6.24 12.45 -33.02
C GLY A 152 -5.77 13.82 -32.52
N ASP A 153 -6.64 14.65 -31.93
CA ASP A 153 -6.28 15.94 -31.37
C ASP A 153 -5.70 15.80 -29.96
N HIS A 154 -4.37 15.72 -29.87
CA HIS A 154 -3.66 15.47 -28.61
C HIS A 154 -3.92 16.55 -27.55
N ALA A 155 -4.12 17.83 -27.97
CA ALA A 155 -4.39 18.91 -27.03
C ALA A 155 -5.78 18.77 -26.38
N ARG A 156 -6.80 18.43 -27.20
CA ARG A 156 -8.15 18.17 -26.70
C ARG A 156 -8.22 16.92 -25.86
N ILE A 157 -7.48 15.87 -26.23
CA ILE A 157 -7.38 14.62 -25.45
C ILE A 157 -6.75 14.91 -24.06
N ALA A 158 -5.64 15.65 -24.02
CA ALA A 158 -4.97 16.02 -22.76
C ALA A 158 -5.87 16.88 -21.86
N TYR A 159 -6.60 17.84 -22.45
CA TYR A 159 -7.58 18.66 -21.72
C TYR A 159 -8.70 17.77 -21.13
N TRP A 160 -9.29 16.90 -21.95
CA TRP A 160 -10.36 16.00 -21.53
C TRP A 160 -9.92 15.07 -20.38
N ARG A 161 -8.70 14.49 -20.47
CA ARG A 161 -8.12 13.66 -19.43
C ARG A 161 -8.03 14.39 -18.09
N ARG A 162 -7.51 15.62 -18.09
CA ARG A 162 -7.43 16.45 -16.88
C ARG A 162 -8.80 16.74 -16.26
N GLU A 163 -9.78 17.08 -17.07
CA GLU A 163 -11.14 17.34 -16.60
C GLU A 163 -11.78 16.06 -16.00
N GLN A 164 -11.57 14.89 -16.63
CA GLN A 164 -12.05 13.62 -16.09
C GLN A 164 -11.37 13.24 -14.78
N SER A 165 -10.07 13.43 -14.66
CA SER A 165 -9.31 13.23 -13.43
C SER A 165 -9.87 14.09 -12.29
N ARG A 166 -10.03 15.40 -12.53
CA ARG A 166 -10.60 16.34 -11.56
C ARG A 166 -12.02 15.96 -11.13
N ALA A 167 -12.86 15.61 -12.09
CA ALA A 167 -14.24 15.22 -11.82
C ALA A 167 -14.34 13.92 -11.00
N ARG A 168 -13.44 12.96 -11.21
CA ARG A 168 -13.35 11.73 -10.42
C ARG A 168 -12.83 12.00 -9.01
N THR A 169 -11.79 12.81 -8.90
CA THR A 169 -11.18 13.19 -7.63
C THR A 169 -12.19 13.90 -6.74
N ALA A 170 -12.97 14.84 -7.31
CA ALA A 170 -14.01 15.57 -6.57
C ALA A 170 -15.18 14.69 -6.08
N LYS A 171 -15.39 13.52 -6.69
CA LYS A 171 -16.45 12.56 -6.29
C LYS A 171 -15.97 11.51 -5.27
N ARG A 172 -14.66 11.52 -4.94
CA ARG A 172 -14.12 10.61 -3.95
C ARG A 172 -14.66 11.00 -2.56
N PRO A 173 -15.23 10.03 -1.81
CA PRO A 173 -15.74 10.27 -0.46
C PRO A 173 -14.64 10.63 0.52
#